data_b617e5875e2560c7b4e33d6f89d586b6
#
_entry.id   b617e5875e2560c7b4e33d6f89d586b6
#
_cell.length_a   1.000
_cell.length_b   1.000
_cell.length_c   1.000
_cell.angle_alpha   90.00
_cell.angle_beta   90.00
_cell.angle_gamma   90.00
#
_symmetry.space_group_name_H-M   'P 1'
#
loop_
_entity.id
_entity.type
_entity.pdbx_description
1 polymer ?
#
loop_
_entity_poly.entity_id
_entity_poly.type
_entity_poly.pdbx_seq_one_letter_code
_entity_poly.pdbx_strand_id
1 'polypeptide(L)'
;MSTMKIPLLLAAALAASDVLGATKAEFDARRSTMVEEITAEQAGLPGPFDPRVKDAIARVPRHLFVPPAQQPYAYENRPLPIGHGQTISQPYIVALMTDLLKLGKQDRVLEIGTGSGYQAAVLAELVRSVYTIEIVAPLATEARARLERLGYRNVEVRTGDGYKGWEERAPFDAIMVTAGADEVPRPLIRQLKPGGRMVPRGAGWEHSVAHAD
;
A
#
# COMPACT_ATOMS: atom_id res chain seq x y z
N MET A 1 -13.74 -7.68 -65.00
CA MET A 1 -13.59 -6.70 -63.92
C MET A 1 -14.26 -7.29 -62.67
N SER A 2 -13.42 -7.88 -61.80
CA SER A 2 -13.88 -8.58 -60.58
C SER A 2 -13.66 -7.67 -59.41
N THR A 3 -14.73 -7.17 -58.82
CA THR A 3 -14.71 -6.33 -57.60
C THR A 3 -14.58 -7.21 -56.37
N MET A 4 -13.41 -7.15 -55.76
CA MET A 4 -13.07 -7.83 -54.55
C MET A 4 -13.79 -7.14 -53.36
N LYS A 5 -14.78 -7.78 -52.76
CA LYS A 5 -15.42 -7.34 -51.56
C LYS A 5 -14.53 -7.63 -50.37
N ILE A 6 -13.96 -6.59 -49.76
CA ILE A 6 -13.23 -6.69 -48.47
C ILE A 6 -14.28 -6.94 -47.37
N PRO A 7 -14.12 -7.97 -46.54
CA PRO A 7 -15.12 -8.25 -45.50
C PRO A 7 -15.07 -7.19 -44.38
N LEU A 8 -16.22 -6.63 -44.10
CA LEU A 8 -16.52 -5.62 -43.06
C LEU A 8 -16.40 -6.14 -41.63
N LEU A 9 -15.81 -7.31 -41.44
CA LEU A 9 -15.73 -7.99 -40.12
C LEU A 9 -14.48 -7.65 -39.31
N LEU A 10 -13.49 -6.94 -39.89
CA LEU A 10 -12.25 -6.60 -39.16
C LEU A 10 -12.33 -5.23 -38.44
N ALA A 11 -13.29 -4.38 -38.76
CA ALA A 11 -13.45 -3.06 -38.14
C ALA A 11 -14.25 -3.07 -36.82
N ALA A 12 -15.04 -4.14 -36.58
CA ALA A 12 -15.85 -4.24 -35.35
C ALA A 12 -15.06 -4.77 -34.14
N ALA A 13 -13.89 -5.37 -34.34
CA ALA A 13 -13.08 -5.91 -33.24
C ALA A 13 -12.21 -4.86 -32.55
N LEU A 14 -11.90 -3.73 -33.21
CA LEU A 14 -11.12 -2.64 -32.59
C LEU A 14 -11.95 -1.63 -31.83
N ALA A 15 -13.26 -1.54 -32.05
CA ALA A 15 -14.15 -0.60 -31.36
C ALA A 15 -14.75 -1.16 -30.07
N ALA A 16 -14.60 -2.46 -29.78
CA ALA A 16 -15.09 -3.10 -28.57
C ALA A 16 -14.11 -3.06 -27.39
N SER A 17 -12.86 -2.63 -27.61
CA SER A 17 -11.82 -2.58 -26.58
C SER A 17 -11.88 -1.33 -25.68
N ASP A 18 -12.63 -0.28 -26.06
CA ASP A 18 -12.72 0.97 -25.29
C ASP A 18 -13.82 0.96 -24.21
N VAL A 19 -14.63 -0.10 -24.10
CA VAL A 19 -15.73 -0.22 -23.12
C VAL A 19 -15.42 -1.27 -22.03
N LEU A 20 -14.45 -2.15 -22.25
CA LEU A 20 -13.98 -3.12 -21.25
C LEU A 20 -12.75 -2.52 -20.57
N GLY A 21 -12.83 -2.29 -19.24
CA GLY A 21 -11.71 -1.81 -18.44
C GLY A 21 -10.44 -2.63 -18.69
N ALA A 22 -9.27 -2.08 -18.32
CA ALA A 22 -7.97 -2.70 -18.58
C ALA A 22 -7.94 -4.17 -18.15
N THR A 23 -7.33 -5.01 -18.98
CA THR A 23 -7.17 -6.44 -18.74
C THR A 23 -6.18 -6.70 -17.59
N LYS A 24 -6.21 -7.92 -17.04
CA LYS A 24 -5.21 -8.34 -16.04
C LYS A 24 -3.77 -8.15 -16.56
N ALA A 25 -3.50 -8.50 -17.82
CA ALA A 25 -2.18 -8.37 -18.42
C ALA A 25 -1.71 -6.90 -18.50
N GLU A 26 -2.61 -5.96 -18.83
CA GLU A 26 -2.31 -4.53 -18.85
C GLU A 26 -2.03 -3.99 -17.46
N PHE A 27 -2.79 -4.40 -16.44
CA PHE A 27 -2.50 -4.03 -15.06
C PHE A 27 -1.17 -4.62 -14.57
N ASP A 28 -0.84 -5.85 -14.94
CA ASP A 28 0.44 -6.48 -14.59
C ASP A 28 1.62 -5.75 -15.24
N ALA A 29 1.50 -5.36 -16.53
CA ALA A 29 2.51 -4.56 -17.22
C ALA A 29 2.71 -3.18 -16.56
N ARG A 30 1.61 -2.44 -16.28
CA ARG A 30 1.68 -1.13 -15.60
C ARG A 30 2.31 -1.25 -14.21
N ARG A 31 2.02 -2.33 -13.47
CA ARG A 31 2.64 -2.58 -12.17
C ARG A 31 4.14 -2.79 -12.29
N SER A 32 4.60 -3.54 -13.27
CA SER A 32 6.03 -3.73 -13.53
C SER A 32 6.73 -2.41 -13.82
N THR A 33 6.17 -1.59 -14.70
CA THR A 33 6.69 -0.24 -15.01
C THR A 33 6.75 0.63 -13.75
N MET A 34 5.70 0.64 -12.93
CA MET A 34 5.68 1.38 -11.66
C MET A 34 6.82 0.93 -10.72
N VAL A 35 7.08 -0.38 -10.63
CA VAL A 35 8.18 -0.91 -9.78
C VAL A 35 9.54 -0.46 -10.31
N GLU A 36 9.73 -0.40 -11.62
CA GLU A 36 10.96 0.12 -12.24
C GLU A 36 11.12 1.62 -11.92
N GLU A 37 10.07 2.42 -12.10
CA GLU A 37 10.07 3.86 -11.82
C GLU A 37 10.44 4.16 -10.37
N ILE A 38 9.75 3.55 -9.39
CA ILE A 38 10.02 3.79 -7.97
C ILE A 38 11.41 3.30 -7.55
N THR A 39 11.95 2.31 -8.27
CA THR A 39 13.33 1.84 -8.04
C THR A 39 14.35 2.83 -8.58
N ALA A 40 14.07 3.48 -9.70
CA ALA A 40 14.93 4.50 -10.29
C ALA A 40 14.91 5.82 -9.49
N GLU A 41 13.80 6.15 -8.82
CA GLU A 41 13.62 7.37 -8.02
C GLU A 41 14.47 7.38 -6.73
N GLN A 42 15.20 6.32 -6.44
CA GLN A 42 16.07 6.17 -5.25
C GLN A 42 17.23 7.16 -5.13
N ALA A 43 17.36 8.14 -6.02
CA ALA A 43 18.38 9.16 -5.96
C ALA A 43 18.29 9.96 -4.64
N GLY A 44 19.20 9.66 -3.70
CA GLY A 44 19.28 10.34 -2.39
C GLY A 44 19.12 9.42 -1.17
N LEU A 45 18.79 8.15 -1.36
CA LEU A 45 18.78 7.17 -0.26
C LEU A 45 20.17 6.51 -0.10
N PRO A 46 20.52 6.04 1.11
CA PRO A 46 21.82 5.43 1.39
C PRO A 46 22.05 4.05 0.74
N GLY A 47 21.17 3.62 -0.14
CA GLY A 47 21.29 2.35 -0.87
C GLY A 47 19.98 1.91 -1.55
N PRO A 48 20.01 0.79 -2.29
CA PRO A 48 18.84 0.27 -2.95
C PRO A 48 17.81 -0.27 -1.95
N PHE A 49 16.51 -0.22 -2.29
CA PHE A 49 15.44 -0.88 -1.51
C PHE A 49 15.73 -2.37 -1.31
N ASP A 50 15.35 -2.88 -0.15
CA ASP A 50 15.33 -4.33 0.08
C ASP A 50 14.57 -5.02 -1.08
N PRO A 51 15.17 -6.01 -1.76
CA PRO A 51 14.50 -6.74 -2.84
C PRO A 51 13.14 -7.29 -2.43
N ARG A 52 12.96 -7.68 -1.15
CA ARG A 52 11.68 -8.18 -0.63
C ARG A 52 10.57 -7.11 -0.66
N VAL A 53 10.93 -5.84 -0.42
CA VAL A 53 9.99 -4.72 -0.50
C VAL A 53 9.54 -4.52 -1.95
N LYS A 54 10.47 -4.54 -2.90
CA LYS A 54 10.17 -4.47 -4.33
C LYS A 54 9.25 -5.60 -4.77
N ASP A 55 9.57 -6.83 -4.35
CA ASP A 55 8.77 -8.02 -4.64
C ASP A 55 7.36 -7.93 -4.04
N ALA A 56 7.22 -7.40 -2.82
CA ALA A 56 5.92 -7.20 -2.19
C ALA A 56 5.06 -6.22 -2.99
N ILE A 57 5.61 -5.07 -3.40
CA ILE A 57 4.90 -4.10 -4.23
C ILE A 57 4.56 -4.66 -5.60
N ALA A 58 5.45 -5.47 -6.19
CA ALA A 58 5.20 -6.15 -7.46
C ALA A 58 4.07 -7.19 -7.37
N ARG A 59 3.85 -7.81 -6.22
CA ARG A 59 2.77 -8.80 -6.01
C ARG A 59 1.41 -8.17 -5.73
N VAL A 60 1.37 -7.09 -4.94
CA VAL A 60 0.09 -6.50 -4.48
C VAL A 60 -0.61 -5.74 -5.60
N PRO A 61 -1.83 -6.13 -6.01
CA PRO A 61 -2.55 -5.52 -7.13
C PRO A 61 -3.19 -4.19 -6.74
N ARG A 62 -2.42 -3.10 -6.77
CA ARG A 62 -2.82 -1.77 -6.28
C ARG A 62 -4.15 -1.27 -6.86
N HIS A 63 -4.47 -1.61 -8.13
CA HIS A 63 -5.74 -1.24 -8.76
C HIS A 63 -6.97 -1.80 -8.04
N LEU A 64 -6.84 -2.85 -7.23
CA LEU A 64 -7.94 -3.40 -6.42
C LEU A 64 -8.13 -2.65 -5.08
N PHE A 65 -7.25 -1.69 -4.78
CA PHE A 65 -7.30 -0.87 -3.57
C PHE A 65 -7.75 0.57 -3.81
N VAL A 66 -8.20 0.88 -5.02
CA VAL A 66 -8.75 2.18 -5.40
C VAL A 66 -10.16 2.03 -5.97
N PRO A 67 -10.99 3.09 -5.93
CA PRO A 67 -12.31 3.09 -6.59
C PRO A 67 -12.19 2.82 -8.10
N PRO A 68 -13.24 2.27 -8.76
CA PRO A 68 -13.20 1.97 -10.20
C PRO A 68 -12.74 3.13 -11.08
N ALA A 69 -13.17 4.36 -10.79
CA ALA A 69 -12.77 5.57 -11.52
C ALA A 69 -11.26 5.88 -11.40
N GLN A 70 -10.58 5.35 -10.40
CA GLN A 70 -9.15 5.56 -10.17
C GLN A 70 -8.28 4.40 -10.68
N GLN A 71 -8.87 3.28 -11.06
CA GLN A 71 -8.13 2.10 -11.53
C GLN A 71 -7.22 2.38 -12.73
N PRO A 72 -7.61 3.19 -13.74
CA PRO A 72 -6.71 3.55 -14.84
C PRO A 72 -5.40 4.19 -14.39
N TYR A 73 -5.41 4.88 -13.26
CA TYR A 73 -4.29 5.64 -12.70
C TYR A 73 -3.57 4.89 -11.56
N ALA A 74 -4.02 3.70 -11.20
CA ALA A 74 -3.59 3.01 -9.98
C ALA A 74 -2.07 2.77 -9.89
N TYR A 75 -1.39 2.72 -11.02
CA TYR A 75 0.05 2.46 -11.10
C TYR A 75 0.88 3.71 -11.42
N GLU A 76 0.25 4.90 -11.43
CA GLU A 76 0.99 6.16 -11.47
C GLU A 76 1.65 6.43 -10.10
N ASN A 77 2.87 6.98 -10.12
CA ASN A 77 3.62 7.25 -8.90
C ASN A 77 3.13 8.54 -8.20
N ARG A 78 1.86 8.57 -7.83
CA ARG A 78 1.20 9.66 -7.10
C ARG A 78 0.11 9.15 -6.17
N PRO A 79 -0.31 9.94 -5.16
CA PRO A 79 -1.48 9.62 -4.34
C PRO A 79 -2.76 9.69 -5.17
N LEU A 80 -3.77 8.86 -4.82
CA LEU A 80 -5.08 8.83 -5.47
C LEU A 80 -6.19 8.87 -4.42
N PRO A 81 -7.35 9.51 -4.70
CA PRO A 81 -8.48 9.53 -3.79
C PRO A 81 -9.08 8.13 -3.61
N ILE A 82 -9.44 7.81 -2.36
CA ILE A 82 -10.09 6.54 -1.98
C ILE A 82 -11.46 6.76 -1.33
N GLY A 83 -11.98 7.97 -1.36
CA GLY A 83 -13.22 8.35 -0.69
C GLY A 83 -12.98 8.94 0.70
N HIS A 84 -14.04 9.48 1.30
CA HIS A 84 -14.04 10.04 2.65
C HIS A 84 -12.95 11.11 2.90
N GLY A 85 -12.54 11.85 1.85
CA GLY A 85 -11.45 12.83 1.94
C GLY A 85 -10.06 12.23 2.11
N GLN A 86 -9.90 10.90 1.98
CA GLN A 86 -8.64 10.20 2.14
C GLN A 86 -8.03 9.78 0.80
N THR A 87 -6.72 9.48 0.83
CA THR A 87 -5.98 9.03 -0.34
C THR A 87 -5.16 7.77 -0.03
N ILE A 88 -4.97 6.93 -1.05
CA ILE A 88 -3.91 5.92 -1.04
C ILE A 88 -2.58 6.63 -1.29
N SER A 89 -1.55 6.31 -0.53
CA SER A 89 -0.24 6.94 -0.65
C SER A 89 0.42 6.66 -2.00
N GLN A 90 1.28 7.57 -2.45
CA GLN A 90 2.16 7.40 -3.61
C GLN A 90 2.95 6.08 -3.49
N PRO A 91 3.08 5.29 -4.57
CA PRO A 91 3.82 4.02 -4.55
C PRO A 91 5.24 4.12 -4.00
N TYR A 92 5.99 5.16 -4.39
CA TYR A 92 7.32 5.41 -3.86
C TYR A 92 7.34 5.57 -2.33
N ILE A 93 6.40 6.34 -1.77
CA ILE A 93 6.28 6.54 -0.32
C ILE A 93 5.96 5.23 0.41
N VAL A 94 5.10 4.39 -0.18
CA VAL A 94 4.81 3.05 0.35
C VAL A 94 6.07 2.20 0.40
N ALA A 95 6.85 2.17 -0.69
CA ALA A 95 8.12 1.44 -0.76
C ALA A 95 9.10 1.92 0.30
N LEU A 96 9.31 3.24 0.36
CA LEU A 96 10.25 3.90 1.25
C LEU A 96 9.94 3.66 2.73
N MET A 97 8.69 3.93 3.15
CA MET A 97 8.29 3.72 4.55
C MET A 97 8.41 2.24 4.94
N THR A 98 8.09 1.33 4.02
CA THR A 98 8.24 -0.11 4.26
C THR A 98 9.71 -0.52 4.40
N ASP A 99 10.60 0.01 3.54
CA ASP A 99 12.03 -0.28 3.59
C ASP A 99 12.68 0.24 4.88
N LEU A 100 12.32 1.45 5.32
CA LEU A 100 12.83 2.07 6.54
C LEU A 100 12.54 1.26 7.81
N LEU A 101 11.47 0.47 7.83
CA LEU A 101 11.15 -0.42 8.94
C LEU A 101 12.10 -1.60 9.06
N LYS A 102 12.86 -1.98 8.01
CA LYS A 102 13.82 -3.11 8.00
C LYS A 102 13.22 -4.40 8.57
N LEU A 103 12.07 -4.79 8.02
CA LEU A 103 11.22 -5.85 8.55
C LEU A 103 11.83 -7.25 8.43
N GLY A 104 11.64 -8.06 9.47
CA GLY A 104 11.90 -9.49 9.50
C GLY A 104 10.63 -10.31 9.22
N LYS A 105 10.77 -11.55 8.70
CA LYS A 105 9.62 -12.42 8.36
C LYS A 105 8.74 -12.79 9.57
N GLN A 106 9.27 -12.74 10.79
CA GLN A 106 8.55 -13.09 12.01
C GLN A 106 7.97 -11.88 12.73
N ASP A 107 8.15 -10.70 12.19
CA ASP A 107 7.74 -9.45 12.82
C ASP A 107 6.21 -9.33 12.91
N ARG A 108 5.82 -8.60 13.94
CA ARG A 108 4.45 -8.14 14.18
C ARG A 108 4.44 -6.62 14.00
N VAL A 109 3.69 -6.15 13.05
CA VAL A 109 3.66 -4.73 12.67
C VAL A 109 2.32 -4.10 13.01
N LEU A 110 2.36 -2.89 13.61
CA LEU A 110 1.19 -2.04 13.75
C LEU A 110 1.23 -0.93 12.69
N GLU A 111 0.14 -0.77 11.96
CA GLU A 111 -0.10 0.34 11.03
C GLU A 111 -1.17 1.26 11.60
N ILE A 112 -0.92 2.58 11.57
CA ILE A 112 -1.90 3.61 11.91
C ILE A 112 -2.32 4.32 10.63
N GLY A 113 -3.59 4.19 10.25
CA GLY A 113 -4.16 4.70 9.01
C GLY A 113 -4.29 3.61 7.93
N THR A 114 -5.25 2.69 8.10
CA THR A 114 -5.51 1.59 7.14
C THR A 114 -5.85 2.11 5.75
N GLY A 115 -6.66 3.17 5.68
CA GLY A 115 -7.17 3.72 4.41
C GLY A 115 -7.82 2.65 3.55
N SER A 116 -7.28 2.42 2.36
CA SER A 116 -7.75 1.36 1.46
C SER A 116 -7.30 -0.05 1.83
N GLY A 117 -6.32 -0.19 2.73
CA GLY A 117 -5.67 -1.45 3.09
C GLY A 117 -4.48 -1.82 2.21
N TYR A 118 -4.04 -0.95 1.30
CA TYR A 118 -2.94 -1.26 0.38
C TYR A 118 -1.60 -1.40 1.11
N GLN A 119 -1.27 -0.47 2.01
CA GLN A 119 -0.04 -0.55 2.81
C GLN A 119 -0.06 -1.79 3.71
N ALA A 120 -1.20 -2.09 4.36
CA ALA A 120 -1.37 -3.31 5.13
C ALA A 120 -1.11 -4.57 4.29
N ALA A 121 -1.60 -4.60 3.05
CA ALA A 121 -1.36 -5.72 2.12
C ALA A 121 0.13 -5.85 1.76
N VAL A 122 0.84 -4.75 1.50
CA VAL A 122 2.29 -4.75 1.24
C VAL A 122 3.06 -5.27 2.45
N LEU A 123 2.73 -4.81 3.66
CA LEU A 123 3.33 -5.30 4.90
C LEU A 123 3.07 -6.80 5.10
N ALA A 124 1.86 -7.27 4.79
CA ALA A 124 1.45 -8.66 4.96
C ALA A 124 2.27 -9.65 4.10
N GLU A 125 2.83 -9.19 2.98
CA GLU A 125 3.75 -9.97 2.14
C GLU A 125 5.13 -10.20 2.78
N LEU A 126 5.48 -9.42 3.79
CA LEU A 126 6.82 -9.34 4.37
C LEU A 126 6.92 -9.94 5.77
N VAL A 127 5.81 -9.91 6.54
CA VAL A 127 5.82 -10.17 7.97
C VAL A 127 4.84 -11.24 8.41
N ARG A 128 4.98 -11.70 9.65
CA ARG A 128 4.09 -12.71 10.24
C ARG A 128 2.67 -12.19 10.44
N SER A 129 2.51 -10.95 10.94
CA SER A 129 1.19 -10.40 11.28
C SER A 129 1.19 -8.87 11.15
N VAL A 130 0.11 -8.35 10.60
CA VAL A 130 -0.16 -6.91 10.49
C VAL A 130 -1.42 -6.59 11.28
N TYR A 131 -1.32 -5.60 12.14
CA TYR A 131 -2.44 -4.99 12.86
C TYR A 131 -2.60 -3.58 12.34
N THR A 132 -3.79 -3.19 11.93
CA THR A 132 -4.00 -1.87 11.34
C THR A 132 -5.23 -1.19 11.91
N ILE A 133 -5.11 0.10 12.21
CA ILE A 133 -6.15 0.91 12.84
C ILE A 133 -6.58 2.01 11.89
N GLU A 134 -7.91 2.15 11.72
CA GLU A 134 -8.53 3.20 10.92
C GLU A 134 -9.60 3.94 11.73
N ILE A 135 -9.50 5.27 11.75
CA ILE A 135 -10.46 6.11 12.47
C ILE A 135 -11.76 6.30 11.70
N VAL A 136 -11.70 6.25 10.35
CA VAL A 136 -12.85 6.40 9.47
C VAL A 136 -13.55 5.03 9.33
N ALA A 137 -14.60 4.81 10.10
CA ALA A 137 -15.29 3.52 10.20
C ALA A 137 -15.72 2.91 8.83
N PRO A 138 -16.27 3.65 7.86
CA PRO A 138 -16.54 3.11 6.53
C PRO A 138 -15.27 2.57 5.84
N LEU A 139 -14.15 3.30 5.86
CA LEU A 139 -12.89 2.83 5.28
C LEU A 139 -12.38 1.56 5.97
N ALA A 140 -12.43 1.49 7.29
CA ALA A 140 -12.05 0.28 8.04
C ALA A 140 -12.88 -0.94 7.61
N THR A 141 -14.18 -0.76 7.42
CA THR A 141 -15.09 -1.83 6.98
C THR A 141 -14.76 -2.29 5.56
N GLU A 142 -14.59 -1.34 4.63
CA GLU A 142 -14.24 -1.63 3.24
C GLU A 142 -12.87 -2.30 3.11
N ALA A 143 -11.86 -1.80 3.86
CA ALA A 143 -10.52 -2.36 3.86
C ALA A 143 -10.50 -3.79 4.39
N ARG A 144 -11.20 -4.07 5.49
CA ARG A 144 -11.34 -5.43 6.05
C ARG A 144 -11.92 -6.38 5.01
N ALA A 145 -13.07 -6.03 4.43
CA ALA A 145 -13.73 -6.87 3.42
C ALA A 145 -12.85 -7.08 2.17
N ARG A 146 -12.10 -6.07 1.77
CA ARG A 146 -11.16 -6.13 0.64
C ARG A 146 -9.99 -7.07 0.93
N LEU A 147 -9.34 -6.90 2.08
CA LEU A 147 -8.21 -7.73 2.49
C LEU A 147 -8.61 -9.20 2.64
N GLU A 148 -9.76 -9.49 3.25
CA GLU A 148 -10.32 -10.83 3.36
C GLU A 148 -10.57 -11.46 1.98
N ARG A 149 -11.22 -10.74 1.07
CA ARG A 149 -11.49 -11.19 -0.31
C ARG A 149 -10.22 -11.46 -1.10
N LEU A 150 -9.17 -10.67 -0.87
CA LEU A 150 -7.86 -10.84 -1.52
C LEU A 150 -6.97 -11.88 -0.84
N GLY A 151 -7.42 -12.49 0.25
CA GLY A 151 -6.75 -13.61 0.90
C GLY A 151 -5.68 -13.23 1.94
N TYR A 152 -5.59 -11.97 2.36
CA TYR A 152 -4.65 -11.52 3.40
C TYR A 152 -5.12 -11.94 4.80
N ARG A 153 -4.82 -13.19 5.17
CA ARG A 153 -5.26 -13.82 6.43
C ARG A 153 -4.46 -13.37 7.65
N ASN A 154 -3.32 -12.77 7.45
CA ASN A 154 -2.41 -12.27 8.49
C ASN A 154 -2.59 -10.76 8.77
N VAL A 155 -3.67 -10.15 8.31
CA VAL A 155 -4.03 -8.74 8.57
C VAL A 155 -5.27 -8.69 9.45
N GLU A 156 -5.18 -7.95 10.57
CA GLU A 156 -6.31 -7.67 11.45
C GLU A 156 -6.61 -6.16 11.42
N VAL A 157 -7.85 -5.78 11.05
CA VAL A 157 -8.27 -4.38 10.93
C VAL A 157 -9.14 -3.99 12.12
N ARG A 158 -8.81 -2.88 12.79
CA ARG A 158 -9.60 -2.30 13.89
C ARG A 158 -10.07 -0.90 13.51
N THR A 159 -11.33 -0.60 13.83
CA THR A 159 -11.83 0.78 13.81
C THR A 159 -11.51 1.43 15.14
N GLY A 160 -10.85 2.59 15.13
CA GLY A 160 -10.52 3.30 16.37
C GLY A 160 -9.53 4.43 16.19
N ASP A 161 -9.19 5.02 17.33
CA ASP A 161 -8.22 6.10 17.42
C ASP A 161 -6.79 5.51 17.43
N GLY A 162 -6.06 5.76 16.36
CA GLY A 162 -4.68 5.29 16.18
C GLY A 162 -3.67 5.86 17.16
N TYR A 163 -3.94 7.03 17.79
CA TYR A 163 -3.07 7.60 18.81
C TYR A 163 -2.93 6.71 20.06
N LYS A 164 -3.94 5.87 20.33
CA LYS A 164 -3.93 4.90 21.44
C LYS A 164 -3.14 3.64 21.13
N GLY A 165 -2.90 3.37 19.84
CA GLY A 165 -2.33 2.11 19.40
C GLY A 165 -3.26 0.93 19.65
N TRP A 166 -2.67 -0.27 19.85
CA TRP A 166 -3.39 -1.52 20.09
C TRP A 166 -2.73 -2.33 21.21
N GLU A 167 -3.00 -1.94 22.43
CA GLU A 167 -2.33 -2.46 23.64
C GLU A 167 -2.49 -3.99 23.77
N GLU A 168 -3.69 -4.53 23.46
CA GLU A 168 -3.99 -5.96 23.57
C GLU A 168 -3.21 -6.82 22.55
N ARG A 169 -2.59 -6.17 21.56
CA ARG A 169 -1.75 -6.81 20.54
C ARG A 169 -0.26 -6.48 20.70
N ALA A 170 0.08 -5.54 21.57
CA ALA A 170 1.49 -5.21 21.85
C ALA A 170 2.24 -6.39 22.51
N PRO A 171 3.58 -6.40 22.47
CA PRO A 171 4.45 -5.44 21.81
C PRO A 171 4.61 -5.73 20.31
N PHE A 172 4.98 -4.68 19.54
CA PHE A 172 5.22 -4.74 18.09
C PHE A 172 6.71 -4.64 17.77
N ASP A 173 7.15 -5.34 16.75
CA ASP A 173 8.52 -5.25 16.23
C ASP A 173 8.72 -3.95 15.43
N ALA A 174 7.65 -3.49 14.78
CA ALA A 174 7.65 -2.22 14.06
C ALA A 174 6.28 -1.54 14.09
N ILE A 175 6.28 -0.20 14.02
CA ILE A 175 5.07 0.62 13.90
C ILE A 175 5.23 1.56 12.71
N MET A 176 4.21 1.61 11.85
CA MET A 176 4.12 2.55 10.74
C MET A 176 2.93 3.49 10.96
N VAL A 177 3.17 4.80 10.88
CA VAL A 177 2.10 5.81 10.96
C VAL A 177 1.94 6.43 9.58
N THR A 178 0.89 6.03 8.84
CA THR A 178 0.59 6.53 7.49
C THR A 178 -0.38 7.72 7.52
N ALA A 179 -1.07 7.92 8.64
CA ALA A 179 -1.89 9.11 8.89
C ALA A 179 -0.99 10.31 9.24
N GLY A 180 -1.44 11.53 8.93
CA GLY A 180 -0.76 12.73 9.39
C GLY A 180 -0.79 12.81 10.93
N ALA A 181 0.37 12.95 11.55
CA ALA A 181 0.51 13.20 12.98
C ALA A 181 1.55 14.30 13.17
N ASP A 182 1.24 15.30 13.98
CA ASP A 182 2.15 16.41 14.27
C ASP A 182 3.29 15.97 15.20
N GLU A 183 3.02 14.96 16.03
CA GLU A 183 3.98 14.37 16.97
C GLU A 183 3.82 12.84 17.02
N VAL A 184 4.90 12.15 17.39
CA VAL A 184 4.86 10.70 17.65
C VAL A 184 4.13 10.43 18.97
N PRO A 185 2.99 9.73 18.96
CA PRO A 185 2.23 9.49 20.18
C PRO A 185 2.99 8.60 21.17
N ARG A 186 3.15 9.05 22.41
CA ARG A 186 3.82 8.26 23.48
C ARG A 186 3.24 6.84 23.66
N PRO A 187 1.91 6.60 23.55
CA PRO A 187 1.37 5.26 23.63
C PRO A 187 1.95 4.30 22.59
N LEU A 188 2.26 4.77 21.37
CA LEU A 188 2.86 3.95 20.33
C LEU A 188 4.31 3.54 20.67
N ILE A 189 5.09 4.47 21.22
CA ILE A 189 6.46 4.17 21.67
C ILE A 189 6.46 3.07 22.74
N ARG A 190 5.54 3.14 23.73
CA ARG A 190 5.41 2.10 24.76
C ARG A 190 4.97 0.72 24.24
N GLN A 191 4.38 0.68 23.04
CA GLN A 191 3.94 -0.55 22.40
C GLN A 191 4.98 -1.15 21.45
N LEU A 192 6.14 -0.48 21.26
CA LEU A 192 7.28 -1.06 20.57
C LEU A 192 8.05 -2.02 21.48
N LYS A 193 8.61 -3.07 20.89
CA LYS A 193 9.64 -3.88 21.54
C LYS A 193 10.91 -3.07 21.72
N PRO A 194 11.77 -3.39 22.71
CA PRO A 194 13.14 -2.87 22.75
C PRO A 194 13.85 -3.12 21.41
N GLY A 195 14.47 -2.08 20.84
CA GLY A 195 15.08 -2.12 19.51
C GLY A 195 14.08 -2.09 18.33
N GLY A 196 12.77 -2.04 18.59
CA GLY A 196 11.72 -1.87 17.57
C GLY A 196 11.81 -0.52 16.87
N ARG A 197 11.27 -0.44 15.67
CA ARG A 197 11.33 0.77 14.82
C ARG A 197 9.97 1.37 14.57
N MET A 198 9.92 2.70 14.55
CA MET A 198 8.72 3.44 14.14
C MET A 198 9.06 4.38 13.00
N VAL A 199 8.23 4.36 11.96
CA VAL A 199 8.29 5.28 10.82
C VAL A 199 7.01 6.10 10.78
N PRO A 200 7.07 7.39 11.22
CA PRO A 200 5.94 8.30 11.10
C PRO A 200 5.92 8.93 9.70
N ARG A 201 4.73 9.30 9.22
CA ARG A 201 4.56 10.15 8.04
C ARG A 201 4.64 11.62 8.44
N GLY A 202 5.56 12.40 7.86
CA GLY A 202 5.66 13.84 8.12
C GLY A 202 6.86 14.48 7.44
N ALA A 203 6.95 15.82 7.50
CA ALA A 203 8.13 16.56 7.07
C ALA A 203 9.31 16.21 7.98
N GLY A 204 10.44 15.76 7.42
CA GLY A 204 11.61 15.35 8.18
C GLY A 204 11.73 13.86 8.50
N TRP A 205 10.93 13.00 7.86
CA TRP A 205 10.97 11.54 8.03
C TRP A 205 12.35 10.92 7.74
N GLU A 206 13.23 11.60 6.99
CA GLU A 206 14.63 11.22 6.76
C GLU A 206 15.44 11.10 8.07
N HIS A 207 14.96 11.70 9.15
CA HIS A 207 15.58 11.70 10.48
C HIS A 207 14.69 11.08 11.57
N SER A 208 13.52 10.54 11.22
CA SER A 208 12.44 10.21 12.17
C SER A 208 12.21 8.71 12.37
N VAL A 209 13.23 7.86 12.17
CA VAL A 209 13.13 6.48 12.68
C VAL A 209 13.31 6.53 14.19
N ALA A 210 12.20 6.46 14.94
CA ALA A 210 12.27 6.34 16.39
C ALA A 210 12.56 4.87 16.76
N HIS A 211 13.44 4.70 17.73
CA HIS A 211 13.74 3.41 18.34
C HIS A 211 13.20 3.40 19.77
N ALA A 212 12.70 2.26 20.23
CA ALA A 212 12.48 2.02 21.65
C ALA A 212 13.82 1.55 22.26
N ASP A 213 14.26 2.26 23.29
CA ASP A 213 15.44 1.89 24.09
C ASP A 213 15.17 0.63 24.93
#